data_b69943a919d171e2d56e9d056ec9057e
#
_entry.id   b69943a919d171e2d56e9d056ec9057e
#
_cell.length_a   1.000
_cell.length_b   1.000
_cell.length_c   1.000
_cell.angle_alpha   90.00
_cell.angle_beta   90.00
_cell.angle_gamma   90.00
#
_symmetry.space_group_name_H-M   'P 1'
#
loop_
_entity.id
_entity.type
_entity.pdbx_description
1 polymer ?
#
loop_
_entity_poly.entity_id
_entity_poly.type
_entity_poly.pdbx_seq_one_letter_code
_entity_poly.pdbx_strand_id
1 'polypeptide(L)'
;TKYSETVAAVKYRVKDHNGDMLGGAMYAWKRGFTDKDGKTPWWALLGAGAFALFAAIASFGIGSAVQSSAMTEVISTNLPGVPAWGIGLAIVIMVSVVIFGGVKVISNVCEKLVPFMAIAYIWGCVVILGMNWEFVWPALCLIVESAFTAKAAFGGALGSGLMLALQFGCARGLFSNESGLGSAPIVASAAS
;
A
#
# COMPACT_ATOMS: atom_id res chain seq x y z
N THR A 1 4.52 -13.67 -0.58
CA THR A 1 5.50 -12.61 -0.96
C THR A 1 5.80 -11.71 0.23
N LYS A 2 4.81 -11.05 0.81
CA LYS A 2 4.98 -10.12 1.96
C LYS A 2 5.74 -10.75 3.14
N TYR A 3 5.39 -11.97 3.52
CA TYR A 3 6.05 -12.68 4.61
C TYR A 3 7.55 -12.91 4.33
N SER A 4 7.89 -13.39 3.14
CA SER A 4 9.29 -13.64 2.76
C SER A 4 10.11 -12.34 2.66
N GLU A 5 9.50 -11.26 2.17
CA GLU A 5 10.13 -9.94 2.14
C GLU A 5 10.44 -9.41 3.55
N THR A 6 9.48 -9.54 4.47
CA THR A 6 9.66 -9.11 5.86
C THR A 6 10.73 -9.93 6.57
N VAL A 7 10.71 -11.26 6.40
CA VAL A 7 11.76 -12.14 6.95
C VAL A 7 13.14 -11.78 6.42
N ALA A 8 13.26 -11.53 5.11
CA ALA A 8 14.52 -11.11 4.51
C ALA A 8 14.97 -9.74 5.06
N ALA A 9 14.07 -8.79 5.22
CA ALA A 9 14.38 -7.48 5.77
C ALA A 9 14.92 -7.56 7.21
N VAL A 10 14.30 -8.34 8.06
CA VAL A 10 14.74 -8.55 9.46
C VAL A 10 16.06 -9.31 9.51
N LYS A 11 16.22 -10.35 8.67
CA LYS A 11 17.44 -11.17 8.63
C LYS A 11 18.69 -10.38 8.22
N TYR A 12 18.55 -9.48 7.25
CA TYR A 12 19.67 -8.75 6.66
C TYR A 12 19.78 -7.30 7.12
N ARG A 13 19.02 -6.91 8.15
CA ARG A 13 19.08 -5.55 8.72
C ARG A 13 20.44 -5.23 9.33
N VAL A 14 20.75 -3.95 9.40
CA VAL A 14 21.98 -3.39 9.94
C VAL A 14 21.61 -2.40 11.04
N LYS A 15 22.41 -2.35 12.09
CA LYS A 15 22.30 -1.33 13.10
C LYS A 15 23.18 -0.14 12.72
N ASP A 16 22.61 1.04 12.67
CA ASP A 16 23.35 2.28 12.41
C ASP A 16 24.10 2.76 13.67
N HIS A 17 24.97 3.77 13.49
CA HIS A 17 25.72 4.41 14.57
C HIS A 17 24.81 4.99 15.66
N ASN A 18 23.62 5.43 15.32
CA ASN A 18 22.62 5.97 16.24
C ASN A 18 21.79 4.88 16.95
N GLY A 19 22.03 3.61 16.64
CA GLY A 19 21.29 2.49 17.18
C GLY A 19 20.00 2.12 16.41
N ASP A 20 19.69 2.85 15.35
CA ASP A 20 18.52 2.60 14.50
C ASP A 20 18.74 1.38 13.61
N MET A 21 17.66 0.62 13.39
CA MET A 21 17.69 -0.56 12.52
C MET A 21 17.40 -0.14 11.08
N LEU A 22 18.37 -0.35 10.20
CA LEU A 22 18.27 -0.10 8.77
C LEU A 22 18.14 -1.43 8.03
N GLY A 23 17.16 -1.53 7.14
CA GLY A 23 16.94 -2.72 6.34
C GLY A 23 16.12 -2.43 5.09
N GLY A 24 15.70 -3.49 4.44
CA GLY A 24 14.95 -3.42 3.20
C GLY A 24 15.59 -4.23 2.09
N ALA A 25 14.99 -4.20 0.91
CA ALA A 25 15.45 -5.01 -0.22
C ALA A 25 16.90 -4.71 -0.62
N MET A 26 17.35 -3.44 -0.54
CA MET A 26 18.73 -3.06 -0.84
C MET A 26 19.75 -3.73 0.09
N TYR A 27 19.42 -3.83 1.39
CA TYR A 27 20.29 -4.51 2.36
C TYR A 27 20.25 -6.01 2.21
N ALA A 28 19.08 -6.58 1.94
CA ALA A 28 18.91 -8.00 1.66
C ALA A 28 19.69 -8.41 0.40
N TRP A 29 19.64 -7.58 -0.65
CA TRP A 29 20.41 -7.80 -1.88
C TRP A 29 21.92 -7.75 -1.61
N LYS A 30 22.40 -6.70 -0.96
CA LYS A 30 23.82 -6.55 -0.65
C LYS A 30 24.34 -7.68 0.24
N ARG A 31 23.69 -7.95 1.37
CA ARG A 31 24.15 -8.94 2.36
C ARG A 31 23.83 -10.38 2.00
N GLY A 32 22.75 -10.62 1.27
CA GLY A 32 22.35 -11.96 0.84
C GLY A 32 23.34 -12.58 -0.14
N PHE A 33 24.04 -11.76 -0.90
CA PHE A 33 25.06 -12.19 -1.88
C PHE A 33 26.49 -11.89 -1.43
N THR A 34 26.69 -11.47 -0.18
CA THR A 34 28.05 -11.32 0.38
C THR A 34 28.59 -12.69 0.72
N ASP A 35 29.80 -13.01 0.24
CA ASP A 35 30.48 -14.26 0.48
C ASP A 35 31.02 -14.36 1.93
N LYS A 36 31.46 -15.53 2.34
CA LYS A 36 32.03 -15.78 3.67
C LYS A 36 33.26 -14.91 3.95
N ASP A 37 33.97 -14.52 2.91
CA ASP A 37 35.14 -13.62 2.97
C ASP A 37 34.75 -12.12 3.05
N GLY A 38 33.48 -11.80 3.19
CA GLY A 38 32.98 -10.43 3.31
C GLY A 38 32.96 -9.64 1.99
N LYS A 39 33.24 -10.29 0.86
CA LYS A 39 33.20 -9.64 -0.47
C LYS A 39 31.82 -9.73 -1.07
N THR A 40 31.27 -8.56 -1.41
CA THR A 40 30.00 -8.46 -2.15
C THR A 40 30.30 -8.32 -3.63
N PRO A 41 29.72 -9.16 -4.51
CA PRO A 41 29.95 -9.05 -5.94
C PRO A 41 29.41 -7.72 -6.47
N TRP A 42 30.07 -7.17 -7.48
CA TRP A 42 29.78 -5.84 -8.04
C TRP A 42 28.33 -5.72 -8.57
N TRP A 43 27.79 -6.77 -9.16
CA TRP A 43 26.40 -6.80 -9.66
C TRP A 43 25.39 -6.72 -8.52
N ALA A 44 25.67 -7.28 -7.35
CA ALA A 44 24.82 -7.19 -6.17
C ALA A 44 24.82 -5.77 -5.59
N LEU A 45 25.97 -5.09 -5.61
CA LEU A 45 26.06 -3.68 -5.23
C LEU A 45 25.29 -2.78 -6.21
N LEU A 46 25.43 -3.05 -7.50
CA LEU A 46 24.72 -2.32 -8.54
C LEU A 46 23.20 -2.53 -8.43
N GLY A 47 22.73 -3.76 -8.20
CA GLY A 47 21.32 -4.07 -7.97
C GLY A 47 20.76 -3.40 -6.71
N ALA A 48 21.51 -3.41 -5.61
CA ALA A 48 21.12 -2.72 -4.39
C ALA A 48 21.03 -1.20 -4.57
N GLY A 49 21.99 -0.60 -5.28
CA GLY A 49 22.01 0.84 -5.60
C GLY A 49 20.88 1.24 -6.54
N ALA A 50 20.65 0.46 -7.59
CA ALA A 50 19.56 0.68 -8.53
C ALA A 50 18.20 0.61 -7.83
N PHE A 51 17.98 -0.40 -6.99
CA PHE A 51 16.77 -0.51 -6.20
C PHE A 51 16.57 0.72 -5.30
N ALA A 52 17.60 1.15 -4.57
CA ALA A 52 17.51 2.31 -3.68
C ALA A 52 17.18 3.61 -4.46
N LEU A 53 17.79 3.80 -5.63
CA LEU A 53 17.53 4.95 -6.49
C LEU A 53 16.10 4.93 -7.02
N PHE A 54 15.65 3.80 -7.58
CA PHE A 54 14.29 3.70 -8.11
C PHE A 54 13.23 3.78 -7.01
N ALA A 55 13.47 3.22 -5.83
CA ALA A 55 12.58 3.35 -4.69
C ALA A 55 12.47 4.80 -4.22
N ALA A 56 13.58 5.54 -4.21
CA ALA A 56 13.57 6.98 -3.88
C ALA A 56 12.77 7.79 -4.90
N ILE A 57 12.98 7.56 -6.19
CA ILE A 57 12.20 8.23 -7.26
C ILE A 57 10.72 7.87 -7.17
N ALA A 58 10.41 6.59 -6.98
CA ALA A 58 9.04 6.10 -6.88
C ALA A 58 8.29 6.67 -5.66
N SER A 59 8.99 6.95 -4.56
CA SER A 59 8.38 7.50 -3.33
C SER A 59 7.74 8.87 -3.54
N PHE A 60 8.16 9.64 -4.54
CA PHE A 60 7.56 10.94 -4.85
C PHE A 60 6.15 10.87 -5.43
N GLY A 61 5.75 9.77 -6.04
CA GLY A 61 4.48 9.69 -6.77
C GLY A 61 3.54 8.56 -6.39
N ILE A 62 4.06 7.38 -6.10
CA ILE A 62 3.24 6.16 -6.05
C ILE A 62 2.24 6.15 -4.88
N GLY A 63 2.64 6.55 -3.70
CA GLY A 63 1.77 6.48 -2.52
C GLY A 63 1.02 7.79 -2.24
N SER A 64 1.75 8.86 -2.14
CA SER A 64 1.24 10.16 -1.68
C SER A 64 0.30 10.84 -2.66
N ALA A 65 0.60 10.82 -3.96
CA ALA A 65 -0.20 11.50 -4.97
C ALA A 65 -1.60 10.88 -5.13
N VAL A 66 -1.68 9.55 -5.15
CA VAL A 66 -2.96 8.83 -5.28
C VAL A 66 -3.85 9.06 -4.07
N GLN A 67 -3.28 8.99 -2.86
CA GLN A 67 -4.03 9.19 -1.61
C GLN A 67 -4.53 10.63 -1.46
N SER A 68 -3.67 11.61 -1.73
CA SER A 68 -4.06 13.03 -1.66
C SER A 68 -5.11 13.40 -2.72
N SER A 69 -5.00 12.85 -3.93
CA SER A 69 -6.00 13.03 -4.97
C SER A 69 -7.37 12.46 -4.56
N ALA A 70 -7.40 11.22 -4.04
CA ALA A 70 -8.63 10.59 -3.57
C ALA A 70 -9.28 11.38 -2.41
N MET A 71 -8.49 11.84 -1.44
CA MET A 71 -9.00 12.69 -0.35
C MET A 71 -9.58 14.00 -0.87
N THR A 72 -8.86 14.64 -1.79
CA THR A 72 -9.30 15.91 -2.39
C THR A 72 -10.61 15.73 -3.16
N GLU A 73 -10.74 14.66 -3.94
CA GLU A 73 -11.94 14.33 -4.69
C GLU A 73 -13.15 14.12 -3.76
N VAL A 74 -13.01 13.31 -2.72
CA VAL A 74 -14.08 13.05 -1.75
C VAL A 74 -14.51 14.34 -1.04
N ILE A 75 -13.57 15.16 -0.60
CA ILE A 75 -13.88 16.40 0.11
C ILE A 75 -14.51 17.42 -0.82
N SER A 76 -13.99 17.62 -2.03
CA SER A 76 -14.53 18.58 -3.00
C SER A 76 -15.92 18.20 -3.49
N THR A 77 -16.23 16.91 -3.58
CA THR A 77 -17.56 16.43 -3.95
C THR A 77 -18.59 16.70 -2.86
N ASN A 78 -18.21 16.57 -1.59
CA ASN A 78 -19.12 16.78 -0.46
C ASN A 78 -19.16 18.24 0.03
N LEU A 79 -18.12 19.02 -0.23
CA LEU A 79 -17.99 20.43 0.16
C LEU A 79 -17.58 21.29 -1.04
N PRO A 80 -18.51 21.57 -1.97
CA PRO A 80 -18.19 22.24 -3.24
C PRO A 80 -17.71 23.69 -3.10
N GLY A 81 -17.75 24.27 -1.88
CA GLY A 81 -17.24 25.62 -1.61
C GLY A 81 -15.75 25.67 -1.25
N VAL A 82 -15.09 24.53 -1.06
CA VAL A 82 -13.67 24.49 -0.65
C VAL A 82 -12.78 24.26 -1.86
N PRO A 83 -11.84 25.18 -2.15
CA PRO A 83 -10.94 25.02 -3.28
C PRO A 83 -9.95 23.86 -3.04
N ALA A 84 -9.64 23.10 -4.09
CA ALA A 84 -8.76 21.93 -4.01
C ALA A 84 -7.37 22.22 -3.39
N TRP A 85 -6.81 23.39 -3.66
CA TRP A 85 -5.54 23.81 -3.06
C TRP A 85 -5.62 23.99 -1.53
N GLY A 86 -6.77 24.45 -1.02
CA GLY A 86 -7.01 24.60 0.42
C GLY A 86 -7.06 23.26 1.13
N ILE A 87 -7.71 22.27 0.51
CA ILE A 87 -7.74 20.88 0.99
C ILE A 87 -6.31 20.32 1.01
N GLY A 88 -5.56 20.49 -0.08
CA GLY A 88 -4.17 20.07 -0.19
C GLY A 88 -3.29 20.68 0.90
N LEU A 89 -3.44 21.98 1.17
CA LEU A 89 -2.69 22.67 2.22
C LEU A 89 -3.01 22.11 3.62
N ALA A 90 -4.27 21.84 3.92
CA ALA A 90 -4.68 21.23 5.18
C ALA A 90 -4.07 19.84 5.37
N ILE A 91 -4.09 19.01 4.32
CA ILE A 91 -3.46 17.68 4.32
C ILE A 91 -1.95 17.81 4.56
N VAL A 92 -1.27 18.71 3.87
CA VAL A 92 0.17 18.95 4.05
C VAL A 92 0.50 19.33 5.49
N ILE A 93 -0.25 20.23 6.11
CA ILE A 93 -0.02 20.64 7.50
C ILE A 93 -0.19 19.46 8.45
N MET A 94 -1.29 18.70 8.33
CA MET A 94 -1.55 17.55 9.20
C MET A 94 -0.47 16.47 9.08
N VAL A 95 -0.08 16.14 7.85
CA VAL A 95 0.93 15.12 7.57
C VAL A 95 2.31 15.57 8.03
N SER A 96 2.65 16.85 7.82
CA SER A 96 3.93 17.42 8.25
C SER A 96 4.13 17.31 9.76
N VAL A 97 3.12 17.60 10.56
CA VAL A 97 3.18 17.48 12.04
C VAL A 97 3.55 16.05 12.45
N VAL A 98 3.00 15.05 11.76
CA VAL A 98 3.28 13.63 12.07
C VAL A 98 4.68 13.24 11.59
N ILE A 99 5.08 13.68 10.38
CA ILE A 99 6.38 13.33 9.79
C ILE A 99 7.54 13.93 10.59
N PHE A 100 7.43 15.20 11.02
CA PHE A 100 8.45 15.85 11.85
C PHE A 100 8.68 15.16 13.20
N GLY A 101 7.69 14.40 13.69
CA GLY A 101 7.84 13.58 14.88
C GLY A 101 8.67 12.30 14.70
N GLY A 102 9.06 11.97 13.46
CA GLY A 102 9.87 10.80 13.12
C GLY A 102 9.10 9.49 13.14
N VAL A 103 9.82 8.38 12.86
CA VAL A 103 9.25 7.04 12.66
C VAL A 103 8.42 6.57 13.85
N LYS A 104 8.82 6.87 15.07
CA LYS A 104 8.08 6.47 16.29
C LYS A 104 6.72 7.16 16.40
N VAL A 105 6.65 8.46 16.07
CA VAL A 105 5.38 9.20 16.08
C VAL A 105 4.46 8.71 14.97
N ILE A 106 4.99 8.49 13.77
CA ILE A 106 4.25 7.90 12.66
C ILE A 106 3.64 6.54 13.08
N SER A 107 4.45 5.66 13.68
CA SER A 107 4.00 4.35 14.14
C SER A 107 2.87 4.47 15.18
N ASN A 108 3.02 5.32 16.18
CA ASN A 108 2.02 5.52 17.23
C ASN A 108 0.70 6.09 16.69
N VAL A 109 0.77 7.00 15.72
CA VAL A 109 -0.42 7.57 15.07
C VAL A 109 -1.12 6.50 14.24
N CYS A 110 -0.37 5.74 13.43
CA CYS A 110 -0.93 4.66 12.63
C CYS A 110 -1.55 3.55 13.48
N GLU A 111 -0.91 3.17 14.58
CA GLU A 111 -1.40 2.13 15.51
C GLU A 111 -2.79 2.45 16.06
N LYS A 112 -3.09 3.73 16.31
CA LYS A 112 -4.39 4.17 16.82
C LYS A 112 -5.39 4.48 15.71
N LEU A 113 -4.92 5.13 14.64
CA LEU A 113 -5.77 5.61 13.56
C LEU A 113 -6.30 4.46 12.69
N VAL A 114 -5.47 3.47 12.37
CA VAL A 114 -5.85 2.37 11.47
C VAL A 114 -6.98 1.50 12.03
N PRO A 115 -6.96 1.04 13.30
CA PRO A 115 -8.09 0.32 13.87
C PRO A 115 -9.37 1.15 13.91
N PHE A 116 -9.27 2.43 14.24
CA PHE A 116 -10.42 3.34 14.23
C PHE A 116 -11.04 3.44 12.83
N MET A 117 -10.22 3.65 11.81
CA MET A 117 -10.68 3.71 10.42
C MET A 117 -11.33 2.40 9.98
N ALA A 118 -10.75 1.26 10.34
CA ALA A 118 -11.29 -0.06 10.01
C ALA A 118 -12.68 -0.28 10.66
N ILE A 119 -12.80 0.04 11.94
CA ILE A 119 -14.07 -0.07 12.68
C ILE A 119 -15.11 0.87 12.08
N ALA A 120 -14.77 2.13 11.82
CA ALA A 120 -15.68 3.10 11.22
C ALA A 120 -16.16 2.66 9.84
N TYR A 121 -15.25 2.10 9.02
CA TYR A 121 -15.61 1.57 7.70
C TYR A 121 -16.55 0.38 7.79
N ILE A 122 -16.23 -0.61 8.65
CA ILE A 122 -17.08 -1.80 8.84
C ILE A 122 -18.46 -1.37 9.35
N TRP A 123 -18.50 -0.45 10.31
CA TRP A 123 -19.76 0.07 10.85
C TRP A 123 -20.60 0.74 9.76
N GLY A 124 -19.99 1.61 8.95
CA GLY A 124 -20.65 2.22 7.81
C GLY A 124 -21.23 1.20 6.83
N CYS A 125 -20.47 0.17 6.50
CA CYS A 125 -20.92 -0.93 5.64
C CYS A 125 -22.13 -1.67 6.27
N VAL A 126 -22.06 -1.99 7.57
CA VAL A 126 -23.16 -2.66 8.28
C VAL A 126 -24.43 -1.81 8.28
N VAL A 127 -24.31 -0.51 8.51
CA VAL A 127 -25.45 0.41 8.47
C VAL A 127 -26.08 0.43 7.07
N ILE A 128 -25.26 0.58 6.01
CA ILE A 128 -25.77 0.60 4.63
C ILE A 128 -26.45 -0.71 4.27
N LEU A 129 -25.86 -1.85 4.60
CA LEU A 129 -26.45 -3.16 4.36
C LEU A 129 -27.74 -3.35 5.17
N GLY A 130 -27.77 -2.87 6.43
CA GLY A 130 -28.97 -2.93 7.26
C GLY A 130 -30.12 -2.09 6.71
N MET A 131 -29.83 -0.88 6.22
CA MET A 131 -30.82 -0.03 5.58
C MET A 131 -31.34 -0.60 4.24
N ASN A 132 -30.54 -1.42 3.58
CA ASN A 132 -30.87 -2.01 2.27
C ASN A 132 -30.99 -3.53 2.35
N TRP A 133 -31.42 -4.07 3.47
CA TRP A 133 -31.47 -5.49 3.72
C TRP A 133 -32.25 -6.28 2.66
N GLU A 134 -33.31 -5.72 2.14
CA GLU A 134 -34.16 -6.31 1.11
C GLU A 134 -33.38 -6.61 -0.19
N PHE A 135 -32.35 -5.82 -0.49
CA PHE A 135 -31.53 -5.98 -1.70
C PHE A 135 -30.31 -6.90 -1.50
N VAL A 136 -29.97 -7.23 -0.26
CA VAL A 136 -28.77 -8.04 0.04
C VAL A 136 -28.88 -9.45 -0.58
N TRP A 137 -30.00 -10.11 -0.35
CA TRP A 137 -30.22 -11.46 -0.88
C TRP A 137 -30.32 -11.50 -2.41
N PRO A 138 -31.14 -10.65 -3.06
CA PRO A 138 -31.17 -10.56 -4.51
C PRO A 138 -29.80 -10.24 -5.12
N ALA A 139 -29.02 -9.37 -4.50
CA ALA A 139 -27.67 -9.04 -4.97
C ALA A 139 -26.71 -10.24 -4.90
N LEU A 140 -26.76 -11.02 -3.82
CA LEU A 140 -25.96 -12.24 -3.71
C LEU A 140 -26.36 -13.28 -4.78
N CYS A 141 -27.65 -13.49 -4.99
CA CYS A 141 -28.15 -14.36 -6.06
C CYS A 141 -27.69 -13.88 -7.44
N LEU A 142 -27.77 -12.58 -7.70
CA LEU A 142 -27.32 -11.98 -8.96
C LEU A 142 -25.81 -12.16 -9.19
N ILE A 143 -24.99 -12.02 -8.15
CA ILE A 143 -23.54 -12.24 -8.23
C ILE A 143 -23.24 -13.68 -8.64
N VAL A 144 -23.88 -14.64 -7.96
CA VAL A 144 -23.67 -16.07 -8.24
C VAL A 144 -24.21 -16.44 -9.64
N GLU A 145 -25.41 -16.02 -9.98
CA GLU A 145 -26.01 -16.26 -11.29
C GLU A 145 -25.16 -15.64 -12.42
N SER A 146 -24.70 -14.42 -12.24
CA SER A 146 -23.85 -13.73 -13.22
C SER A 146 -22.50 -14.42 -13.42
N ALA A 147 -21.95 -15.04 -12.39
CA ALA A 147 -20.69 -15.77 -12.49
C ALA A 147 -20.78 -17.04 -13.36
N PHE A 148 -21.97 -17.65 -13.44
CA PHE A 148 -22.20 -18.90 -14.17
C PHE A 148 -23.03 -18.75 -15.46
N THR A 149 -23.43 -17.52 -15.80
CA THR A 149 -24.19 -17.27 -17.04
C THR A 149 -23.29 -17.14 -18.27
N ALA A 150 -23.88 -17.44 -19.44
CA ALA A 150 -23.22 -17.23 -20.72
C ALA A 150 -22.75 -15.80 -20.97
N LYS A 151 -23.37 -14.78 -20.33
CA LYS A 151 -22.90 -13.40 -20.36
C LYS A 151 -21.52 -13.23 -19.75
N ALA A 152 -21.19 -13.94 -18.66
CA ALA A 152 -19.86 -13.94 -18.09
C ALA A 152 -18.85 -14.65 -19.01
N ALA A 153 -19.25 -15.76 -19.63
CA ALA A 153 -18.44 -16.47 -20.62
C ALA A 153 -18.24 -15.65 -21.90
N PHE A 154 -19.27 -14.94 -22.37
CA PHE A 154 -19.18 -14.03 -23.53
C PHE A 154 -18.43 -12.74 -23.19
N GLY A 155 -18.60 -12.17 -22.00
CA GLY A 155 -17.81 -11.03 -21.54
C GLY A 155 -16.33 -11.39 -21.41
N GLY A 156 -16.00 -12.62 -21.01
CA GLY A 156 -14.65 -13.17 -21.04
C GLY A 156 -14.12 -13.40 -22.45
N ALA A 157 -14.97 -13.84 -23.40
CA ALA A 157 -14.57 -14.07 -24.78
C ALA A 157 -14.38 -12.78 -25.58
N LEU A 158 -15.10 -11.70 -25.26
CA LEU A 158 -14.90 -10.38 -25.84
C LEU A 158 -13.78 -9.58 -25.12
N GLY A 159 -13.08 -10.21 -24.21
CA GLY A 159 -11.70 -9.93 -23.80
C GLY A 159 -11.41 -8.62 -23.04
N SER A 160 -12.25 -7.62 -23.12
CA SER A 160 -11.92 -6.34 -22.47
C SER A 160 -12.39 -6.22 -21.01
N GLY A 161 -13.56 -6.71 -20.70
CA GLY A 161 -14.14 -6.56 -19.35
C GLY A 161 -13.46 -7.43 -18.29
N LEU A 162 -13.25 -8.72 -18.57
CA LEU A 162 -12.57 -9.63 -17.63
C LEU A 162 -11.10 -9.28 -17.50
N MET A 163 -10.44 -8.95 -18.60
CA MET A 163 -9.04 -8.51 -18.60
C MET A 163 -8.86 -7.23 -17.78
N LEU A 164 -9.74 -6.25 -17.97
CA LEU A 164 -9.74 -5.01 -17.18
C LEU A 164 -10.06 -5.29 -15.70
N ALA A 165 -11.04 -6.13 -15.38
CA ALA A 165 -11.37 -6.50 -14.01
C ALA A 165 -10.20 -7.22 -13.31
N LEU A 166 -9.57 -8.17 -13.99
CA LEU A 166 -8.37 -8.85 -13.50
C LEU A 166 -7.20 -7.87 -13.35
N GLN A 167 -6.97 -7.04 -14.34
CA GLN A 167 -5.89 -6.06 -14.32
C GLN A 167 -6.07 -5.07 -13.16
N PHE A 168 -7.25 -4.47 -13.02
CA PHE A 168 -7.53 -3.54 -11.93
C PHE A 168 -7.60 -4.24 -10.57
N GLY A 169 -8.18 -5.43 -10.48
CA GLY A 169 -8.24 -6.20 -9.25
C GLY A 169 -6.86 -6.63 -8.77
N CYS A 170 -6.03 -7.19 -9.65
CA CYS A 170 -4.66 -7.55 -9.33
C CYS A 170 -3.80 -6.32 -8.99
N ALA A 171 -3.91 -5.26 -9.77
CA ALA A 171 -3.17 -4.02 -9.53
C ALA A 171 -3.54 -3.41 -8.17
N ARG A 172 -4.83 -3.36 -7.82
CA ARG A 172 -5.30 -2.87 -6.53
C ARG A 172 -4.87 -3.77 -5.38
N GLY A 173 -4.94 -5.10 -5.55
CA GLY A 173 -4.47 -6.06 -4.56
C GLY A 173 -2.97 -5.97 -4.30
N LEU A 174 -2.16 -5.88 -5.33
CA LEU A 174 -0.70 -5.70 -5.24
C LEU A 174 -0.34 -4.36 -4.60
N PHE A 175 -1.01 -3.29 -5.01
CA PHE A 175 -0.80 -1.95 -4.48
C PHE A 175 -1.16 -1.87 -2.99
N SER A 176 -2.31 -2.40 -2.57
CA SER A 176 -2.74 -2.42 -1.18
C SER A 176 -1.82 -3.25 -0.28
N ASN A 177 -1.30 -4.35 -0.80
CA ASN A 177 -0.42 -5.25 -0.05
C ASN A 177 1.06 -4.84 -0.13
N GLU A 178 1.43 -3.95 -1.06
CA GLU A 178 2.82 -3.56 -1.36
C GLU A 178 3.75 -4.75 -1.63
N SER A 179 3.19 -5.90 -2.01
CA SER A 179 3.94 -7.11 -2.30
C SER A 179 4.76 -6.96 -3.57
N GLY A 180 6.07 -7.14 -3.47
CA GLY A 180 6.99 -6.98 -4.60
C GLY A 180 7.51 -5.55 -4.80
N LEU A 181 6.96 -4.54 -4.11
CA LEU A 181 7.44 -3.15 -4.20
C LEU A 181 8.68 -2.91 -3.33
N GLY A 182 8.92 -3.73 -2.30
CA GLY A 182 10.07 -3.62 -1.43
C GLY A 182 10.05 -2.45 -0.45
N SER A 183 8.99 -1.64 -0.43
CA SER A 183 8.83 -0.51 0.49
C SER A 183 8.50 -0.95 1.92
N ALA A 184 7.57 -1.88 2.06
CA ALA A 184 7.17 -2.42 3.36
C ALA A 184 8.30 -3.08 4.16
N PRO A 185 9.25 -3.80 3.56
CA PRO A 185 10.43 -4.32 4.24
C PRO A 185 11.30 -3.26 4.90
N ILE A 186 11.35 -2.03 4.37
CA ILE A 186 12.13 -0.93 4.94
C ILE A 186 11.58 -0.57 6.32
N VAL A 187 10.26 -0.42 6.43
CA VAL A 187 9.60 -0.12 7.71
C VAL A 187 9.63 -1.34 8.64
N ALA A 188 9.41 -2.55 8.12
CA ALA A 188 9.43 -3.77 8.90
C ALA A 188 10.82 -4.06 9.53
N SER A 189 11.89 -3.60 8.94
CA SER A 189 13.24 -3.76 9.50
C SER A 189 13.46 -2.97 10.79
N ALA A 190 12.69 -1.89 11.01
CA ALA A 190 12.72 -1.08 12.23
C ALA A 190 11.98 -1.73 13.40
N ALA A 191 11.26 -2.84 13.19
CA ALA A 191 10.59 -3.56 14.27
C ALA A 191 11.61 -4.15 15.25
N SER A 192 11.33 -3.98 16.54
CA SER A 192 12.14 -4.50 17.66
C SER A 192 11.99 -6.01 17.83
#